data_4bf9cf44de3d2ee98df9e7461f686295
#
_entry.id   4bf9cf44de3d2ee98df9e7461f686295
#
_cell.length_a   1.000
_cell.length_b   1.000
_cell.length_c   1.000
_cell.angle_alpha   90.00
_cell.angle_beta   90.00
_cell.angle_gamma   90.00
#
_symmetry.space_group_name_H-M   'P 1'
#
loop_
_entity.id
_entity.type
_entity.pdbx_description
1 polymer ?
#
loop_
_entity_poly.entity_id
_entity_poly.type
_entity_poly.pdbx_seq_one_letter_code
_entity_poly.pdbx_strand_id
1 'polypeptide(L)'
;ALYSNYGSTVAVSAPGGDFRQSGVGVLSLVNKGKTVPEKEDYAEYEGTSMAAPHVAGAIAIMRSKYPNLSYEKALDILKSTANPITCDRDYCGAGIIDAAKAMDKVDELVESEKRPSPAPTQPAPSEPSKPEPAPSDSSTPAPAETSKPEPAPTPTPTPAPSKPVRPIAPPPSK
;
A
#
# COMPACT_ATOMS: atom_id res chain seq x y z
N ALA A 1 -10.97 -8.09 15.48
CA ALA A 1 -12.14 -7.28 15.88
C ALA A 1 -13.32 -7.55 14.97
N LEU A 2 -14.55 -7.43 15.48
CA LEU A 2 -15.77 -7.71 14.72
C LEU A 2 -16.03 -6.71 13.58
N TYR A 3 -15.56 -5.48 13.72
CA TYR A 3 -15.70 -4.42 12.72
C TYR A 3 -14.67 -4.50 11.59
N SER A 4 -13.63 -5.35 11.70
CA SER A 4 -12.57 -5.43 10.70
C SER A 4 -13.08 -5.77 9.31
N ASN A 5 -12.43 -5.20 8.30
CA ASN A 5 -12.57 -5.61 6.91
C ASN A 5 -11.59 -6.75 6.60
N TYR A 6 -11.95 -7.56 5.60
CA TYR A 6 -11.21 -8.74 5.17
C TYR A 6 -11.19 -8.81 3.64
N GLY A 7 -10.31 -9.61 3.09
CA GLY A 7 -10.23 -9.91 1.66
C GLY A 7 -8.99 -9.34 0.99
N SER A 8 -8.79 -9.71 -0.26
CA SER A 8 -7.57 -9.46 -1.06
C SER A 8 -7.23 -7.98 -1.28
N THR A 9 -8.21 -7.09 -1.10
CA THR A 9 -8.00 -5.63 -1.23
C THR A 9 -7.42 -4.98 0.03
N VAL A 10 -7.39 -5.71 1.16
CA VAL A 10 -6.78 -5.22 2.40
C VAL A 10 -5.27 -5.33 2.29
N ALA A 11 -4.56 -4.22 2.30
CA ALA A 11 -3.12 -4.19 2.16
C ALA A 11 -2.38 -4.50 3.47
N VAL A 12 -2.78 -3.82 4.55
CA VAL A 12 -2.21 -3.95 5.89
C VAL A 12 -3.30 -3.78 6.95
N SER A 13 -3.01 -4.22 8.16
CA SER A 13 -3.82 -3.94 9.36
C SER A 13 -3.11 -2.93 10.25
N ALA A 14 -3.87 -2.25 11.12
CA ALA A 14 -3.36 -1.31 12.10
C ALA A 14 -4.23 -1.31 13.37
N PRO A 15 -3.73 -0.80 14.51
CA PRO A 15 -4.50 -0.72 15.75
C PRO A 15 -5.78 0.09 15.58
N GLY A 16 -6.92 -0.53 15.85
CA GLY A 16 -8.23 0.13 15.78
C GLY A 16 -9.02 0.08 17.09
N GLY A 17 -8.42 -0.47 18.16
CA GLY A 17 -9.12 -0.77 19.41
C GLY A 17 -9.95 -2.07 19.32
N ASP A 18 -10.29 -2.65 20.45
CA ASP A 18 -11.24 -3.77 20.55
C ASP A 18 -11.78 -3.87 21.96
N PHE A 19 -12.92 -3.25 22.23
CA PHE A 19 -13.55 -3.28 23.56
C PHE A 19 -13.99 -4.68 23.99
N ARG A 20 -14.26 -5.57 23.04
CA ARG A 20 -14.75 -6.92 23.35
C ARG A 20 -13.64 -7.88 23.77
N GLN A 21 -12.47 -7.81 23.12
CA GLN A 21 -11.35 -8.71 23.40
C GLN A 21 -10.40 -8.13 24.44
N SER A 22 -9.98 -6.89 24.25
CA SER A 22 -8.98 -6.25 25.13
C SER A 22 -9.57 -5.29 26.17
N GLY A 23 -10.84 -4.88 25.99
CA GLY A 23 -11.46 -3.86 26.83
C GLY A 23 -10.91 -2.44 26.56
N VAL A 24 -10.08 -2.26 25.52
CA VAL A 24 -9.34 -1.01 25.27
C VAL A 24 -9.65 -0.48 23.89
N GLY A 25 -10.02 0.80 23.82
CA GLY A 25 -10.16 1.57 22.60
C GLY A 25 -8.89 2.34 22.24
N VAL A 26 -8.98 3.13 21.19
CA VAL A 26 -7.96 4.11 20.82
C VAL A 26 -8.33 5.43 21.47
N LEU A 27 -7.54 5.87 22.45
CA LEU A 27 -7.73 7.15 23.15
C LEU A 27 -7.32 8.31 22.22
N SER A 28 -8.19 9.29 22.07
CA SER A 28 -7.90 10.50 21.30
C SER A 28 -8.69 11.69 21.81
N LEU A 29 -8.34 12.88 21.28
CA LEU A 29 -9.05 14.12 21.54
C LEU A 29 -10.43 14.09 20.92
N VAL A 30 -11.42 14.55 21.65
CA VAL A 30 -12.80 14.71 21.19
C VAL A 30 -13.34 16.05 21.63
N ASN A 31 -14.48 16.44 21.08
CA ASN A 31 -15.26 17.61 21.52
C ASN A 31 -16.63 17.15 22.01
N LYS A 32 -17.08 17.67 23.15
CA LYS A 32 -18.36 17.28 23.76
C LYS A 32 -19.59 17.89 23.10
N GLY A 33 -19.39 18.86 22.21
CA GLY A 33 -20.49 19.49 21.48
C GLY A 33 -21.17 18.53 20.50
N LYS A 34 -22.50 18.54 20.48
CA LYS A 34 -23.28 17.70 19.56
C LYS A 34 -23.40 18.28 18.16
N THR A 35 -23.49 19.61 18.07
CA THR A 35 -23.72 20.34 16.81
C THR A 35 -22.74 21.50 16.62
N VAL A 36 -22.28 22.10 17.69
CA VAL A 36 -21.25 23.14 17.71
C VAL A 36 -20.16 22.74 18.69
N PRO A 37 -18.90 23.17 18.48
CA PRO A 37 -17.81 22.90 19.42
C PRO A 37 -18.14 23.43 20.80
N GLU A 38 -17.92 22.61 21.83
CA GLU A 38 -18.05 22.98 23.23
C GLU A 38 -16.74 22.73 23.98
N LYS A 39 -16.77 21.87 25.01
CA LYS A 39 -15.60 21.55 25.82
C LYS A 39 -14.76 20.45 25.14
N GLU A 40 -13.45 20.65 25.15
CA GLU A 40 -12.47 19.63 24.78
C GLU A 40 -12.47 18.50 25.81
N ASP A 41 -12.27 17.27 25.33
CA ASP A 41 -12.19 16.08 26.17
C ASP A 41 -11.39 14.96 25.47
N TYR A 42 -11.27 13.84 26.17
CA TYR A 42 -10.68 12.60 25.65
C TYR A 42 -11.72 11.50 25.65
N ALA A 43 -11.72 10.67 24.62
CA ALA A 43 -12.53 9.47 24.59
C ALA A 43 -11.81 8.34 23.87
N GLU A 44 -12.19 7.12 24.19
CA GLU A 44 -11.75 5.92 23.49
C GLU A 44 -12.79 5.52 22.46
N TYR A 45 -12.33 5.21 21.25
CA TYR A 45 -13.14 4.65 20.17
C TYR A 45 -12.53 3.39 19.61
N GLU A 46 -13.36 2.56 19.00
CA GLU A 46 -12.89 1.40 18.24
C GLU A 46 -13.43 1.43 16.81
N GLY A 47 -12.64 0.95 15.87
CA GLY A 47 -13.05 0.84 14.46
C GLY A 47 -11.91 0.98 13.48
N THR A 48 -12.20 0.63 12.23
CA THR A 48 -11.27 0.87 11.10
C THR A 48 -10.95 2.36 10.90
N SER A 49 -11.86 3.25 11.34
CA SER A 49 -11.63 4.71 11.37
C SER A 49 -10.51 5.12 12.31
N MET A 50 -10.20 4.32 13.35
CA MET A 50 -9.09 4.53 14.26
C MET A 50 -7.81 3.85 13.75
N ALA A 51 -7.94 2.77 12.99
CA ALA A 51 -6.80 2.10 12.35
C ALA A 51 -6.20 2.92 11.19
N ALA A 52 -7.03 3.52 10.35
CA ALA A 52 -6.59 4.27 9.17
C ALA A 52 -5.60 5.42 9.49
N PRO A 53 -5.81 6.28 10.50
CA PRO A 53 -4.87 7.33 10.86
C PRO A 53 -3.51 6.82 11.36
N HIS A 54 -3.43 5.62 11.94
CA HIS A 54 -2.13 5.01 12.27
C HIS A 54 -1.31 4.75 11.01
N VAL A 55 -1.93 4.22 9.95
CA VAL A 55 -1.26 4.02 8.65
C VAL A 55 -0.86 5.35 8.03
N ALA A 56 -1.76 6.34 8.04
CA ALA A 56 -1.48 7.68 7.50
C ALA A 56 -0.33 8.36 8.25
N GLY A 57 -0.30 8.24 9.58
CA GLY A 57 0.78 8.77 10.43
C GLY A 57 2.12 8.10 10.13
N ALA A 58 2.15 6.78 9.98
CA ALA A 58 3.36 6.06 9.61
C ALA A 58 3.90 6.54 8.25
N ILE A 59 3.04 6.68 7.24
CA ILE A 59 3.45 7.20 5.92
C ILE A 59 3.92 8.66 6.02
N ALA A 60 3.28 9.49 6.84
CA ALA A 60 3.70 10.88 7.02
C ALA A 60 5.12 10.97 7.62
N ILE A 61 5.44 10.14 8.62
CA ILE A 61 6.79 10.06 9.19
C ILE A 61 7.80 9.56 8.14
N MET A 62 7.47 8.52 7.38
CA MET A 62 8.32 8.01 6.31
C MET A 62 8.62 9.11 5.27
N ARG A 63 7.61 9.89 4.85
CA ARG A 63 7.78 10.99 3.90
C ARG A 63 8.49 12.21 4.48
N SER A 64 8.44 12.44 5.78
CA SER A 64 9.22 13.50 6.42
C SER A 64 10.72 13.25 6.26
N LYS A 65 11.14 12.00 6.23
CA LYS A 65 12.55 11.59 6.07
C LYS A 65 12.93 11.39 4.59
N TYR A 66 12.00 10.90 3.78
CA TYR A 66 12.17 10.70 2.34
C TYR A 66 11.02 11.36 1.56
N PRO A 67 11.07 12.67 1.28
CA PRO A 67 9.97 13.42 0.69
C PRO A 67 9.48 12.89 -0.65
N ASN A 68 10.37 12.29 -1.44
CA ASN A 68 10.06 11.73 -2.76
C ASN A 68 9.53 10.29 -2.71
N LEU A 69 9.18 9.76 -1.53
CA LEU A 69 8.64 8.42 -1.38
C LEU A 69 7.30 8.29 -2.13
N SER A 70 7.28 7.45 -3.17
CA SER A 70 6.05 7.19 -3.93
C SER A 70 5.04 6.40 -3.10
N TYR A 71 3.77 6.41 -3.53
CA TYR A 71 2.71 5.62 -2.89
C TYR A 71 3.04 4.13 -2.91
N GLU A 72 3.43 3.60 -4.07
CA GLU A 72 3.75 2.20 -4.28
C GLU A 72 4.89 1.76 -3.36
N LYS A 73 5.95 2.56 -3.29
CA LYS A 73 7.10 2.26 -2.45
C LYS A 73 6.75 2.31 -0.96
N ALA A 74 5.94 3.29 -0.53
CA ALA A 74 5.46 3.36 0.85
C ALA A 74 4.62 2.13 1.21
N LEU A 75 3.73 1.71 0.30
CA LEU A 75 2.91 0.53 0.48
C LEU A 75 3.75 -0.75 0.57
N ASP A 76 4.75 -0.91 -0.30
CA ASP A 76 5.68 -2.06 -0.28
C ASP A 76 6.48 -2.13 1.02
N ILE A 77 6.96 -0.99 1.52
CA ILE A 77 7.65 -0.92 2.80
C ILE A 77 6.71 -1.37 3.93
N LEU A 78 5.51 -0.79 4.02
CA LEU A 78 4.56 -1.17 5.07
C LEU A 78 4.20 -2.66 5.02
N LYS A 79 4.00 -3.22 3.82
CA LYS A 79 3.69 -4.65 3.66
C LYS A 79 4.86 -5.55 4.03
N SER A 80 6.07 -5.19 3.62
CA SER A 80 7.28 -6.00 3.87
C SER A 80 7.77 -5.94 5.32
N THR A 81 7.41 -4.90 6.06
CA THR A 81 7.82 -4.70 7.46
C THR A 81 6.71 -5.01 8.47
N ALA A 82 5.48 -5.29 7.98
CA ALA A 82 4.36 -5.64 8.85
C ALA A 82 4.65 -6.89 9.69
N ASN A 83 4.19 -6.87 10.94
CA ASN A 83 4.22 -8.05 11.79
C ASN A 83 3.07 -8.98 11.39
N PRO A 84 3.34 -10.26 11.07
CA PRO A 84 2.30 -11.21 10.69
C PRO A 84 1.26 -11.37 11.79
N ILE A 85 -0.02 -11.46 11.39
CA ILE A 85 -1.14 -11.74 12.29
C ILE A 85 -1.98 -12.89 11.74
N THR A 86 -2.61 -13.64 12.64
CA THR A 86 -3.59 -14.66 12.26
C THR A 86 -4.95 -14.01 12.11
N CYS A 87 -5.61 -14.26 10.99
CA CYS A 87 -6.99 -13.86 10.75
C CYS A 87 -7.94 -15.03 10.96
N ASP A 88 -9.04 -14.78 11.67
CA ASP A 88 -10.10 -15.78 11.87
C ASP A 88 -10.97 -15.99 10.61
N ARG A 89 -10.78 -15.16 9.60
CA ARG A 89 -11.50 -15.16 8.33
C ARG A 89 -10.48 -15.10 7.20
N ASP A 90 -10.92 -14.65 6.05
CA ASP A 90 -10.07 -14.44 4.88
C ASP A 90 -8.87 -13.50 5.16
N TYR A 91 -8.15 -13.17 4.12
CA TYR A 91 -6.95 -12.34 4.18
C TYR A 91 -7.20 -10.95 4.83
N CYS A 92 -6.36 -10.55 5.77
CA CYS A 92 -6.39 -9.27 6.50
C CYS A 92 -5.16 -8.39 6.24
N GLY A 93 -4.60 -8.48 5.06
CA GLY A 93 -3.40 -7.77 4.67
C GLY A 93 -2.11 -8.51 5.05
N ALA A 94 -0.97 -7.88 4.81
CA ALA A 94 0.35 -8.45 5.09
C ALA A 94 0.62 -8.61 6.59
N GLY A 95 -0.16 -7.96 7.43
CA GLY A 95 0.00 -7.98 8.88
C GLY A 95 -0.29 -6.62 9.51
N ILE A 96 -0.04 -6.49 10.80
CA ILE A 96 -0.16 -5.22 11.51
C ILE A 96 1.08 -4.37 11.23
N ILE A 97 0.90 -3.09 10.91
CA ILE A 97 2.02 -2.19 10.60
C ILE A 97 3.00 -2.09 11.77
N ASP A 98 4.29 -2.04 11.43
CA ASP A 98 5.40 -1.76 12.34
C ASP A 98 6.11 -0.48 11.86
N ALA A 99 5.78 0.63 12.50
CA ALA A 99 6.30 1.94 12.09
C ALA A 99 7.83 2.03 12.30
N ALA A 100 8.38 1.36 13.30
CA ALA A 100 9.83 1.37 13.55
C ALA A 100 10.57 0.64 12.41
N LYS A 101 10.18 -0.60 12.10
CA LYS A 101 10.76 -1.33 10.98
C LYS A 101 10.58 -0.64 9.63
N ALA A 102 9.43 0.03 9.43
CA ALA A 102 9.20 0.82 8.23
C ALA A 102 10.18 1.98 8.12
N MET A 103 10.50 2.65 9.24
CA MET A 103 11.49 3.72 9.28
C MET A 103 12.91 3.21 9.03
N ASP A 104 13.31 2.08 9.62
CA ASP A 104 14.60 1.45 9.35
C ASP A 104 14.77 1.18 7.84
N LYS A 105 13.68 0.74 7.18
CA LYS A 105 13.70 0.50 5.74
C LYS A 105 13.81 1.78 4.91
N VAL A 106 13.22 2.87 5.36
CA VAL A 106 13.40 4.20 4.75
C VAL A 106 14.85 4.67 4.92
N ASP A 107 15.47 4.43 6.06
CA ASP A 107 16.87 4.78 6.32
C ASP A 107 17.82 4.06 5.38
N GLU A 108 17.60 2.76 5.15
CA GLU A 108 18.37 1.99 4.16
C GLU A 108 18.24 2.60 2.74
N LEU A 109 17.05 3.08 2.35
CA LEU A 109 16.84 3.74 1.06
C LEU A 109 17.64 5.05 0.97
N VAL A 110 17.55 5.91 1.98
CA VAL A 110 18.29 7.17 2.02
C VAL A 110 19.79 6.94 1.94
N GLU A 111 20.31 5.94 2.67
CA GLU A 111 21.74 5.60 2.62
C GLU A 111 22.16 5.01 1.26
N SER A 112 21.29 4.22 0.63
CA SER A 112 21.57 3.65 -0.70
C SER A 112 21.66 4.73 -1.79
N GLU A 113 20.87 5.79 -1.70
CA GLU A 113 20.92 6.92 -2.64
C GLU A 113 22.14 7.84 -2.42
N LYS A 114 22.63 7.93 -1.18
CA LYS A 114 23.85 8.69 -0.87
C LYS A 114 25.12 7.99 -1.34
N ARG A 115 25.08 6.67 -1.54
CA ARG A 115 26.23 5.90 -2.02
C ARG A 115 26.40 6.14 -3.51
N PRO A 116 27.57 6.65 -3.99
CA PRO A 116 27.81 6.81 -5.41
C PRO A 116 27.63 5.46 -6.12
N SER A 117 26.85 5.48 -7.20
CA SER A 117 26.71 4.30 -8.07
C SER A 117 28.09 3.79 -8.46
N PRO A 118 28.39 2.49 -8.35
CA PRO A 118 29.64 1.97 -8.87
C PRO A 118 29.74 2.36 -10.35
N ALA A 119 30.86 3.00 -10.71
CA ALA A 119 31.11 3.37 -12.10
C ALA A 119 30.88 2.14 -12.99
N PRO A 120 30.24 2.29 -14.17
CA PRO A 120 30.05 1.17 -15.06
C PRO A 120 31.41 0.54 -15.34
N THR A 121 31.55 -0.73 -14.96
CA THR A 121 32.73 -1.50 -15.28
C THR A 121 32.84 -1.53 -16.79
N GLN A 122 33.84 -0.82 -17.37
CA GLN A 122 34.09 -0.90 -18.78
C GLN A 122 34.32 -2.37 -19.13
N PRO A 123 33.63 -2.90 -20.13
CA PRO A 123 33.94 -4.23 -20.62
C PRO A 123 35.41 -4.23 -21.06
N ALA A 124 36.15 -5.25 -20.62
CA ALA A 124 37.53 -5.45 -21.03
C ALA A 124 37.61 -5.35 -22.57
N PRO A 125 38.70 -4.75 -23.11
CA PRO A 125 38.88 -4.67 -24.56
C PRO A 125 38.80 -6.08 -25.14
N SER A 126 37.84 -6.32 -26.00
CA SER A 126 37.75 -7.58 -26.74
C SER A 126 38.96 -7.69 -27.67
N GLU A 127 39.68 -8.79 -27.56
CA GLU A 127 40.73 -9.16 -28.52
C GLU A 127 40.18 -9.08 -29.97
N PRO A 128 41.01 -8.65 -30.92
CA PRO A 128 40.56 -8.57 -32.32
C PRO A 128 40.30 -9.98 -32.87
N SER A 129 39.04 -10.29 -33.11
CA SER A 129 38.60 -11.51 -33.76
C SER A 129 39.10 -11.55 -35.21
N LYS A 130 39.72 -12.64 -35.56
CA LYS A 130 40.18 -13.05 -36.90
C LYS A 130 39.04 -12.89 -37.90
N PRO A 131 39.27 -12.37 -39.12
CA PRO A 131 38.23 -12.21 -40.12
C PRO A 131 37.65 -13.54 -40.60
N GLU A 132 36.37 -13.70 -40.49
CA GLU A 132 35.56 -14.83 -41.02
C GLU A 132 35.27 -14.57 -42.51
N PRO A 133 35.31 -15.60 -43.38
CA PRO A 133 35.06 -15.42 -44.79
C PRO A 133 33.58 -15.14 -45.09
N ALA A 134 33.36 -14.27 -46.08
CA ALA A 134 32.05 -13.77 -46.47
C ALA A 134 31.08 -14.90 -46.86
N PRO A 135 29.78 -14.85 -46.48
CA PRO A 135 28.76 -15.72 -46.98
C PRO A 135 28.24 -15.20 -48.33
N SER A 136 28.11 -16.15 -49.25
CA SER A 136 27.52 -15.98 -50.58
C SER A 136 26.03 -15.71 -50.51
N ASP A 137 25.57 -14.75 -51.33
CA ASP A 137 24.19 -14.42 -51.63
C ASP A 137 23.34 -15.62 -52.00
N SER A 138 22.18 -15.76 -51.41
CA SER A 138 20.98 -16.21 -52.09
C SER A 138 19.73 -15.67 -51.41
N SER A 139 19.19 -14.69 -52.09
CA SER A 139 17.94 -13.99 -51.83
C SER A 139 16.72 -14.86 -52.09
N THR A 140 15.75 -14.83 -51.18
CA THR A 140 14.34 -14.91 -51.57
C THR A 140 13.50 -14.25 -50.48
N PRO A 141 12.71 -13.23 -50.77
CA PRO A 141 11.84 -12.60 -49.77
C PRO A 141 10.55 -13.40 -49.61
N ALA A 142 10.20 -13.73 -48.37
CA ALA A 142 8.90 -14.26 -48.01
C ALA A 142 7.89 -13.12 -47.78
N PRO A 143 6.59 -13.34 -48.11
CA PRO A 143 5.58 -12.30 -48.10
C PRO A 143 5.16 -11.89 -46.69
N ALA A 144 4.85 -10.59 -46.53
CA ALA A 144 4.38 -9.94 -45.30
C ALA A 144 3.04 -10.52 -44.83
N GLU A 145 3.01 -10.99 -43.59
CA GLU A 145 1.76 -11.30 -42.89
C GLU A 145 1.16 -9.99 -42.36
N THR A 146 -0.07 -9.72 -42.77
CA THR A 146 -0.92 -8.63 -42.29
C THR A 146 -1.36 -8.93 -40.88
N SER A 147 -0.90 -8.13 -39.92
CA SER A 147 -1.35 -8.16 -38.56
C SER A 147 -2.81 -7.69 -38.42
N LYS A 148 -3.65 -8.59 -37.90
CA LYS A 148 -5.04 -8.38 -37.55
C LYS A 148 -5.12 -7.36 -36.38
N PRO A 149 -6.02 -6.35 -36.40
CA PRO A 149 -6.15 -5.42 -35.33
C PRO A 149 -6.72 -6.08 -34.04
N GLU A 150 -6.12 -5.75 -32.94
CA GLU A 150 -6.51 -6.15 -31.58
C GLU A 150 -7.88 -5.53 -31.22
N PRO A 151 -8.81 -6.27 -30.60
CA PRO A 151 -10.11 -5.74 -30.21
C PRO A 151 -9.98 -4.75 -29.05
N ALA A 152 -10.69 -3.63 -29.14
CA ALA A 152 -10.75 -2.58 -28.14
C ALA A 152 -11.20 -3.10 -26.75
N PRO A 153 -10.69 -2.52 -25.64
CA PRO A 153 -11.05 -2.96 -24.31
C PRO A 153 -12.53 -2.71 -24.00
N THR A 154 -13.18 -3.73 -23.47
CA THR A 154 -14.58 -3.68 -23.02
C THR A 154 -14.73 -2.68 -21.87
N PRO A 155 -15.74 -1.77 -21.86
CA PRO A 155 -15.93 -0.84 -20.78
C PRO A 155 -16.26 -1.55 -19.46
N THR A 156 -15.53 -1.18 -18.40
CA THR A 156 -15.76 -1.65 -17.02
C THR A 156 -17.15 -1.22 -16.56
N PRO A 157 -17.95 -2.10 -15.98
CA PRO A 157 -19.29 -1.72 -15.48
C PRO A 157 -19.19 -0.71 -14.35
N THR A 158 -19.91 0.38 -14.48
CA THR A 158 -20.10 1.40 -13.45
C THR A 158 -20.75 0.77 -12.20
N PRO A 159 -20.20 0.95 -10.99
CA PRO A 159 -20.80 0.41 -9.79
C PRO A 159 -22.17 1.03 -9.55
N ALA A 160 -23.15 0.19 -9.23
CA ALA A 160 -24.50 0.60 -8.90
C ALA A 160 -24.53 1.52 -7.67
N PRO A 161 -25.44 2.51 -7.61
CA PRO A 161 -25.54 3.40 -6.47
C PRO A 161 -25.88 2.62 -5.18
N SER A 162 -25.08 2.84 -4.14
CA SER A 162 -25.29 2.25 -2.82
C SER A 162 -26.63 2.69 -2.23
N LYS A 163 -27.39 1.72 -1.71
CA LYS A 163 -28.67 1.99 -1.04
C LYS A 163 -28.42 2.89 0.18
N PRO A 164 -29.32 3.86 0.47
CA PRO A 164 -29.19 4.71 1.64
C PRO A 164 -29.24 3.87 2.93
N VAL A 165 -28.27 4.08 3.80
CA VAL A 165 -28.18 3.46 5.12
C VAL A 165 -29.33 4.02 5.96
N ARG A 166 -30.23 3.15 6.48
CA ARG A 166 -31.28 3.56 7.42
C ARG A 166 -30.64 4.04 8.73
N PRO A 167 -31.07 5.16 9.30
CA PRO A 167 -30.62 5.60 10.62
C PRO A 167 -30.97 4.53 11.68
N ILE A 168 -29.98 4.17 12.48
CA ILE A 168 -30.17 3.30 13.65
C ILE A 168 -30.91 4.10 14.71
N ALA A 169 -32.06 3.60 15.15
CA ALA A 169 -32.84 4.22 16.22
C ALA A 169 -32.02 4.26 17.53
N PRO A 170 -32.11 5.34 18.33
CA PRO A 170 -31.44 5.41 19.62
C PRO A 170 -32.01 4.36 20.58
N PRO A 171 -31.18 3.80 21.49
CA PRO A 171 -31.64 2.85 22.50
C PRO A 171 -32.68 3.50 23.44
N PRO A 172 -33.64 2.72 23.99
CA PRO A 172 -34.65 3.24 24.92
C PRO A 172 -33.99 3.77 26.21
N SER A 173 -34.40 4.98 26.61
CA SER A 173 -34.01 5.59 27.89
C SER A 173 -34.51 4.72 29.04
N LYS A 174 -33.61 4.39 29.99
CA LYS A 174 -33.97 3.88 31.32
C LYS A 174 -34.24 5.03 32.26
#